data_72ad49bb4188fb6c92f27042aab57156
#
_entry.id   72ad49bb4188fb6c92f27042aab57156
#
_cell.length_a   1.000
_cell.length_b   1.000
_cell.length_c   1.000
_cell.angle_alpha   90.00
_cell.angle_beta   90.00
_cell.angle_gamma   90.00
#
_symmetry.space_group_name_H-M   'P 1'
#
loop_
_entity.id
_entity.type
_entity.pdbx_description
1 polymer ?
#
loop_
_entity_poly.entity_id
_entity_poly.type
_entity_poly.pdbx_seq_one_letter_code
_entity_poly.pdbx_strand_id
1 'polypeptide(L)'
;MTETDVTLLDEILPDYDIAAKYTIRIEATPEKIFKILQEGIPTGTLTRFLMMLRRLPRFVRRDHCANEYSFYKLKQSQHKEIVIGIVGQFWLPAANTIEINGLEEFLAFNRDGFSKAALNLRITPQTEGSCMLSTETRVQSYGRAKAKFGSYWKLIKPFSAMIRREVLRKIKKKSEDGF
;
A
#
# COMPACT_ATOMS: atom_id res chain seq x y z
N MET A 1 22.27 -4.89 -21.32
CA MET A 1 22.37 -4.33 -19.95
C MET A 1 21.00 -3.74 -19.63
N THR A 2 20.22 -4.43 -18.80
CA THR A 2 18.92 -3.93 -18.34
C THR A 2 19.19 -2.79 -17.36
N GLU A 3 18.93 -1.57 -17.79
CA GLU A 3 18.84 -0.40 -16.92
C GLU A 3 17.87 -0.78 -15.79
N THR A 4 18.36 -0.88 -14.58
CA THR A 4 17.53 -1.15 -13.39
C THR A 4 16.67 0.10 -13.23
N ASP A 5 15.46 0.01 -13.76
CA ASP A 5 14.48 1.09 -13.77
C ASP A 5 14.07 1.38 -12.30
N VAL A 6 14.81 2.31 -11.67
CA VAL A 6 14.64 2.74 -10.28
C VAL A 6 13.21 3.25 -10.08
N THR A 7 12.52 2.69 -9.11
CA THR A 7 11.14 3.09 -8.80
C THR A 7 11.11 4.26 -7.82
N LEU A 8 10.01 5.02 -7.79
CA LEU A 8 9.82 6.03 -6.74
C LEU A 8 9.85 5.41 -5.33
N LEU A 9 9.48 4.14 -5.22
CA LEU A 9 9.53 3.43 -3.95
C LEU A 9 10.97 3.15 -3.50
N ASP A 10 11.91 2.93 -4.44
CA ASP A 10 13.33 2.77 -4.14
C ASP A 10 13.95 4.07 -3.61
N GLU A 11 13.45 5.22 -4.08
CA GLU A 11 13.88 6.54 -3.57
C GLU A 11 13.31 6.84 -2.17
N ILE A 12 12.05 6.44 -1.92
CA ILE A 12 11.30 6.82 -0.70
C ILE A 12 11.60 5.86 0.46
N LEU A 13 11.73 4.57 0.19
CA LEU A 13 11.97 3.55 1.22
C LEU A 13 12.96 2.48 0.70
N PRO A 14 14.25 2.86 0.51
CA PRO A 14 15.28 1.92 0.08
C PRO A 14 15.56 0.84 1.12
N ASP A 15 15.55 1.20 2.40
CA ASP A 15 15.77 0.30 3.52
C ASP A 15 14.44 -0.17 4.11
N TYR A 16 14.26 -1.48 4.19
CA TYR A 16 13.03 -2.08 4.72
C TYR A 16 13.29 -3.44 5.37
N ASP A 17 12.46 -3.79 6.34
CA ASP A 17 12.51 -5.10 7.00
C ASP A 17 11.67 -6.14 6.25
N ILE A 18 10.61 -5.70 5.58
CA ILE A 18 9.66 -6.56 4.89
C ILE A 18 9.23 -5.92 3.57
N ALA A 19 9.17 -6.74 2.50
CA ALA A 19 8.58 -6.36 1.23
C ALA A 19 7.62 -7.43 0.72
N ALA A 20 6.62 -6.99 -0.04
CA ALA A 20 5.69 -7.87 -0.75
C ALA A 20 5.26 -7.21 -2.07
N LYS A 21 5.48 -7.92 -3.19
CA LYS A 21 5.20 -7.44 -4.54
C LYS A 21 4.20 -8.37 -5.25
N TYR A 22 3.26 -7.78 -5.97
CA TYR A 22 2.27 -8.48 -6.79
C TYR A 22 2.11 -7.76 -8.12
N THR A 23 1.82 -8.52 -9.17
CA THR A 23 1.66 -8.00 -10.53
C THR A 23 0.42 -8.58 -11.19
N ILE A 24 -0.14 -7.83 -12.13
CA ILE A 24 -1.21 -8.29 -13.01
C ILE A 24 -1.08 -7.62 -14.38
N ARG A 25 -1.34 -8.38 -15.43
CA ARG A 25 -1.45 -7.83 -16.80
C ARG A 25 -2.84 -7.26 -17.03
N ILE A 26 -2.90 -6.09 -17.63
CA ILE A 26 -4.13 -5.35 -17.95
C ILE A 26 -4.10 -4.97 -19.42
N GLU A 27 -5.17 -5.29 -20.14
CA GLU A 27 -5.36 -4.90 -21.55
C GLU A 27 -6.01 -3.50 -21.59
N ALA A 28 -5.21 -2.48 -21.25
CA ALA A 28 -5.59 -1.08 -21.30
C ALA A 28 -4.34 -0.19 -21.35
N THR A 29 -4.53 1.06 -21.80
CA THR A 29 -3.45 2.04 -21.91
C THR A 29 -3.02 2.57 -20.55
N PRO A 30 -1.77 3.05 -20.40
CA PRO A 30 -1.27 3.64 -19.14
C PRO A 30 -2.16 4.76 -18.62
N GLU A 31 -2.66 5.62 -19.52
CA GLU A 31 -3.49 6.78 -19.16
C GLU A 31 -4.82 6.35 -18.53
N LYS A 32 -5.47 5.31 -19.10
CA LYS A 32 -6.74 4.78 -18.60
C LYS A 32 -6.56 4.17 -17.20
N ILE A 33 -5.50 3.37 -17.02
CA ILE A 33 -5.18 2.78 -15.72
C ILE A 33 -4.87 3.90 -14.71
N PHE A 34 -4.04 4.88 -15.08
CA PHE A 34 -3.63 5.95 -14.20
C PHE A 34 -4.81 6.83 -13.74
N LYS A 35 -5.76 7.11 -14.64
CA LYS A 35 -7.00 7.82 -14.31
C LYS A 35 -7.78 7.10 -13.21
N ILE A 36 -7.91 5.77 -13.30
CA ILE A 36 -8.60 4.96 -12.28
C ILE A 36 -7.87 5.02 -10.94
N LEU A 37 -6.54 5.00 -10.95
CA LEU A 37 -5.75 5.11 -9.72
C LEU A 37 -5.88 6.50 -9.07
N GLN A 38 -6.05 7.56 -9.85
CA GLN A 38 -6.29 8.92 -9.35
C GLN A 38 -7.68 9.09 -8.73
N GLU A 39 -8.71 8.42 -9.26
CA GLU A 39 -10.07 8.41 -8.69
C GLU A 39 -10.14 7.71 -7.32
N GLY A 40 -9.13 6.93 -6.99
CA GLY A 40 -9.00 6.19 -5.74
C GLY A 40 -8.85 4.69 -5.94
N ILE A 41 -8.12 4.06 -5.01
CA ILE A 41 -7.85 2.62 -5.07
C ILE A 41 -9.15 1.86 -4.76
N PRO A 42 -9.70 1.07 -5.70
CA PRO A 42 -10.95 0.37 -5.49
C PRO A 42 -10.78 -0.73 -4.42
N THR A 43 -11.50 -0.59 -3.31
CA THR A 43 -11.52 -1.59 -2.25
C THR A 43 -12.58 -2.66 -2.54
N GLY A 44 -12.23 -3.92 -2.26
CA GLY A 44 -13.13 -5.06 -2.45
C GLY A 44 -13.97 -5.40 -1.22
N THR A 45 -14.96 -6.27 -1.43
CA THR A 45 -15.80 -6.81 -0.36
C THR A 45 -14.97 -7.57 0.66
N LEU A 46 -14.02 -8.38 0.19
CA LEU A 46 -13.08 -9.12 1.05
C LEU A 46 -12.19 -8.18 1.87
N THR A 47 -11.65 -7.14 1.23
CA THR A 47 -10.87 -6.10 1.92
C THR A 47 -11.68 -5.43 3.02
N ARG A 48 -12.93 -5.04 2.72
CA ARG A 48 -13.85 -4.43 3.70
C ARG A 48 -14.19 -5.39 4.84
N PHE A 49 -14.43 -6.66 4.53
CA PHE A 49 -14.73 -7.70 5.52
C PHE A 49 -13.52 -7.95 6.43
N LEU A 50 -12.31 -8.09 5.89
CA LEU A 50 -11.10 -8.29 6.69
C LEU A 50 -10.78 -7.07 7.57
N MET A 51 -11.02 -5.85 7.06
CA MET A 51 -10.90 -4.64 7.87
C MET A 51 -11.97 -4.57 8.98
N MET A 52 -13.19 -5.08 8.72
CA MET A 52 -14.23 -5.21 9.73
C MET A 52 -13.85 -6.24 10.80
N LEU A 53 -13.36 -7.42 10.40
CA LEU A 53 -12.86 -8.45 11.33
C LEU A 53 -11.74 -7.94 12.23
N ARG A 54 -10.85 -7.12 11.71
CA ARG A 54 -9.80 -6.47 12.49
C ARG A 54 -10.37 -5.52 13.56
N ARG A 55 -11.59 -5.01 13.37
CA ARG A 55 -12.31 -4.15 14.33
C ARG A 55 -13.09 -4.93 15.38
N LEU A 56 -13.23 -6.28 15.24
CA LEU A 56 -14.10 -7.11 16.08
C LEU A 56 -13.63 -7.40 17.52
N PRO A 57 -12.36 -7.36 17.94
CA PRO A 57 -12.05 -7.45 19.36
C PRO A 57 -12.23 -6.10 20.06
N ARG A 58 -13.47 -5.62 20.12
CA ARG A 58 -13.86 -4.41 20.84
C ARG A 58 -14.54 -4.72 22.15
N PHE A 59 -13.78 -5.23 23.10
CA PHE A 59 -14.05 -5.00 24.53
C PHE A 59 -13.16 -3.90 25.11
N VAL A 60 -12.66 -2.99 24.30
CA VAL A 60 -11.84 -1.85 24.76
C VAL A 60 -12.45 -0.55 24.28
N ARG A 61 -13.06 0.17 25.25
CA ARG A 61 -13.37 1.61 25.32
C ARG A 61 -13.66 2.34 24.00
N ARG A 62 -14.90 2.80 23.90
CA ARG A 62 -15.33 3.96 23.13
C ARG A 62 -14.60 5.21 23.63
N ASP A 63 -13.39 5.45 23.18
CA ASP A 63 -12.84 6.79 23.18
C ASP A 63 -12.66 7.22 21.72
N HIS A 64 -13.24 8.37 21.46
CA HIS A 64 -13.32 9.08 20.20
C HIS A 64 -11.95 9.13 19.49
N CYS A 65 -11.79 8.31 18.49
CA CYS A 65 -10.98 8.54 17.28
C CYS A 65 -11.13 7.29 16.43
N ALA A 66 -12.16 7.25 15.58
CA ALA A 66 -12.18 6.36 14.42
C ALA A 66 -11.10 6.88 13.47
N ASN A 67 -9.83 6.62 13.77
CA ASN A 67 -8.77 6.87 12.82
C ASN A 67 -8.98 5.90 11.66
N GLU A 68 -9.63 6.38 10.61
CA GLU A 68 -9.49 5.81 9.29
C GLU A 68 -8.00 5.72 9.01
N TYR A 69 -7.56 4.60 8.41
CA TYR A 69 -6.18 4.48 7.96
C TYR A 69 -5.89 5.60 6.98
N SER A 70 -5.26 6.66 7.47
CA SER A 70 -4.89 7.81 6.64
C SER A 70 -3.66 7.44 5.83
N PHE A 71 -3.89 7.03 4.59
CA PHE A 71 -2.82 6.91 3.62
C PHE A 71 -2.55 8.28 3.01
N TYR A 72 -1.30 8.67 3.00
CA TYR A 72 -0.84 9.92 2.42
C TYR A 72 -0.19 9.65 1.08
N LYS A 73 -0.58 10.41 0.06
CA LYS A 73 0.11 10.38 -1.22
C LYS A 73 1.46 11.08 -1.06
N LEU A 74 2.55 10.31 -1.16
CA LEU A 74 3.91 10.79 -0.94
C LEU A 74 4.52 11.38 -2.21
N LYS A 75 4.41 10.64 -3.33
CA LYS A 75 4.99 11.04 -4.62
C LYS A 75 4.22 10.38 -5.75
N GLN A 76 4.21 11.04 -6.91
CA GLN A 76 3.66 10.41 -8.14
C GLN A 76 4.48 10.82 -9.35
N SER A 77 4.57 9.91 -10.32
CA SER A 77 5.04 10.17 -11.68
C SER A 77 3.89 9.90 -12.64
N GLN A 78 3.57 10.88 -13.48
CA GLN A 78 2.42 10.83 -14.36
C GLN A 78 2.45 9.60 -15.27
N HIS A 79 1.33 8.88 -15.35
CA HIS A 79 1.10 7.65 -16.11
C HIS A 79 2.06 6.49 -15.79
N LYS A 80 2.92 6.62 -14.77
CA LYS A 80 3.91 5.61 -14.40
C LYS A 80 3.71 5.03 -13.01
N GLU A 81 3.70 5.86 -11.97
CA GLU A 81 3.76 5.37 -10.59
C GLU A 81 3.11 6.32 -9.60
N ILE A 82 2.42 5.76 -8.61
CA ILE A 82 1.91 6.49 -7.44
C ILE A 82 2.45 5.78 -6.20
N VAL A 83 3.00 6.56 -5.25
CA VAL A 83 3.44 6.05 -3.95
C VAL A 83 2.61 6.68 -2.84
N ILE A 84 2.07 5.83 -1.99
CA ILE A 84 1.35 6.21 -0.78
C ILE A 84 2.05 5.67 0.45
N GLY A 85 1.97 6.38 1.55
CA GLY A 85 2.61 6.00 2.81
C GLY A 85 1.67 6.08 4.00
N ILE A 86 2.04 5.38 5.05
CA ILE A 86 1.36 5.38 6.34
C ILE A 86 2.38 5.06 7.44
N VAL A 87 2.19 5.69 8.61
CA VAL A 87 2.99 5.40 9.80
C VAL A 87 2.07 4.98 10.93
N GLY A 88 2.47 3.97 11.70
CA GLY A 88 1.67 3.50 12.82
C GLY A 88 2.22 2.25 13.50
N GLN A 89 1.42 1.72 14.41
CA GLN A 89 1.66 0.45 15.11
C GLN A 89 0.73 -0.63 14.56
N PHE A 90 1.00 -1.11 13.35
CA PHE A 90 0.10 -1.93 12.54
C PHE A 90 -0.31 -3.27 13.17
N TRP A 91 0.42 -3.76 14.18
CA TRP A 91 0.08 -4.97 14.94
C TRP A 91 -1.01 -4.74 15.99
N LEU A 92 -1.36 -3.49 16.27
CA LEU A 92 -2.45 -3.16 17.17
C LEU A 92 -3.79 -3.07 16.42
N PRO A 93 -4.92 -3.40 17.05
CA PRO A 93 -6.24 -3.30 16.43
C PRO A 93 -6.57 -1.90 15.90
N ALA A 94 -6.20 -0.86 16.66
CA ALA A 94 -6.40 0.54 16.28
C ALA A 94 -5.31 1.06 15.33
N ALA A 95 -4.25 0.29 15.09
CA ALA A 95 -3.06 0.65 14.31
C ALA A 95 -2.30 1.89 14.79
N ASN A 96 -2.85 2.72 15.69
CA ASN A 96 -2.26 3.96 16.22
C ASN A 96 -1.52 4.74 15.12
N THR A 97 -2.24 5.06 14.04
CA THR A 97 -1.66 5.80 12.91
C THR A 97 -1.29 7.22 13.33
N ILE A 98 -0.17 7.69 12.81
CA ILE A 98 0.32 9.06 12.98
C ILE A 98 0.03 9.82 11.69
N GLU A 99 -0.53 11.01 11.82
CA GLU A 99 -0.66 11.94 10.70
C GLU A 99 0.72 12.41 10.25
N ILE A 100 0.89 12.51 8.94
CA ILE A 100 2.12 12.94 8.29
C ILE A 100 1.77 13.99 7.26
N ASN A 101 2.48 15.12 7.30
CA ASN A 101 2.23 16.27 6.43
C ASN A 101 3.09 16.23 5.14
N GLY A 102 3.30 15.05 4.58
CA GLY A 102 3.97 14.91 3.29
C GLY A 102 5.22 14.04 3.30
N LEU A 103 5.97 14.11 2.20
CA LEU A 103 7.11 13.23 1.94
C LEU A 103 8.26 13.45 2.93
N GLU A 104 8.60 14.71 3.22
CA GLU A 104 9.74 15.05 4.10
C GLU A 104 9.56 14.48 5.51
N GLU A 105 8.38 14.64 6.08
CA GLU A 105 8.06 14.10 7.39
C GLU A 105 8.06 12.57 7.40
N PHE A 106 7.57 11.94 6.32
CA PHE A 106 7.65 10.49 6.14
C PHE A 106 9.10 10.00 6.07
N LEU A 107 9.97 10.67 5.32
CA LEU A 107 11.38 10.31 5.21
C LEU A 107 12.11 10.46 6.55
N ALA A 108 11.88 11.55 7.25
CA ALA A 108 12.52 11.85 8.55
C ALA A 108 12.02 10.96 9.69
N PHE A 109 10.89 10.27 9.53
CA PHE A 109 10.30 9.48 10.61
C PHE A 109 11.15 8.27 10.98
N ASN A 110 11.54 8.19 12.28
CA ASN A 110 12.40 7.12 12.83
C ASN A 110 12.09 6.76 14.29
N ARG A 111 10.85 7.01 14.76
CA ARG A 111 10.46 6.85 16.16
C ARG A 111 10.45 5.39 16.61
N ASP A 112 11.12 5.07 17.77
CA ASP A 112 11.06 3.74 18.39
C ASP A 112 9.63 3.28 18.67
N GLY A 113 9.37 1.99 18.46
CA GLY A 113 8.07 1.39 18.68
C GLY A 113 7.04 1.65 17.56
N PHE A 114 7.44 2.24 16.45
CA PHE A 114 6.58 2.48 15.28
C PHE A 114 7.14 1.84 14.01
N SER A 115 6.29 1.68 13.01
CA SER A 115 6.67 1.26 11.67
C SER A 115 6.12 2.24 10.65
N LYS A 116 6.89 2.51 9.60
CA LYS A 116 6.41 3.19 8.40
C LYS A 116 6.27 2.20 7.25
N ALA A 117 5.22 2.32 6.49
CA ALA A 117 4.95 1.52 5.31
C ALA A 117 4.73 2.42 4.10
N ALA A 118 5.37 2.08 2.99
CA ALA A 118 5.11 2.69 1.70
C ALA A 118 4.62 1.62 0.72
N LEU A 119 3.65 1.99 -0.11
CA LEU A 119 3.09 1.14 -1.14
C LEU A 119 3.10 1.92 -2.46
N ASN A 120 3.58 1.29 -3.52
CA ASN A 120 3.44 1.82 -4.86
C ASN A 120 2.35 1.09 -5.66
N LEU A 121 1.89 1.79 -6.69
CA LEU A 121 1.16 1.24 -7.82
C LEU A 121 1.89 1.72 -9.07
N ARG A 122 2.54 0.80 -9.79
CA ARG A 122 3.37 1.10 -10.95
C ARG A 122 2.82 0.46 -12.21
N ILE A 123 2.72 1.28 -13.25
CA ILE A 123 2.27 0.89 -14.59
C ILE A 123 3.51 0.78 -15.48
N THR A 124 3.72 -0.39 -16.05
CA THR A 124 4.80 -0.64 -17.01
C THR A 124 4.18 -1.06 -18.35
N PRO A 125 4.27 -0.23 -19.38
CA PRO A 125 3.82 -0.64 -20.73
C PRO A 125 4.54 -1.91 -21.19
N GLN A 126 3.82 -2.83 -21.85
CA GLN A 126 4.36 -4.08 -22.37
C GLN A 126 4.34 -4.08 -23.89
N THR A 127 3.14 -4.01 -24.44
CA THR A 127 2.88 -3.94 -25.88
C THR A 127 1.82 -2.89 -26.13
N GLU A 128 1.54 -2.56 -27.38
CA GLU A 128 0.47 -1.63 -27.71
C GLU A 128 -0.86 -2.09 -27.10
N GLY A 129 -1.47 -1.22 -26.28
CA GLY A 129 -2.74 -1.48 -25.60
C GLY A 129 -2.66 -2.37 -24.35
N SER A 130 -1.48 -2.82 -23.90
CA SER A 130 -1.36 -3.62 -22.67
C SER A 130 -0.28 -3.12 -21.74
N CYS A 131 -0.53 -3.26 -20.42
CA CYS A 131 0.38 -2.86 -19.34
C CYS A 131 0.51 -3.94 -18.28
N MET A 132 1.66 -3.97 -17.61
CA MET A 132 1.83 -4.66 -16.35
C MET A 132 1.58 -3.66 -15.21
N LEU A 133 0.54 -3.90 -14.41
CA LEU A 133 0.34 -3.17 -13.16
C LEU A 133 0.97 -3.97 -12.03
N SER A 134 1.90 -3.34 -11.31
CA SER A 134 2.51 -3.89 -10.11
C SER A 134 2.18 -3.08 -8.88
N THR A 135 2.12 -3.75 -7.73
CA THR A 135 2.09 -3.11 -6.42
C THR A 135 3.14 -3.74 -5.54
N GLU A 136 3.96 -2.92 -4.94
CA GLU A 136 4.94 -3.33 -3.94
C GLU A 136 4.70 -2.56 -2.66
N THR A 137 4.73 -3.26 -1.53
CA THR A 137 4.67 -2.64 -0.22
C THR A 137 5.95 -2.96 0.51
N ARG A 138 6.56 -1.94 1.07
CA ARG A 138 7.72 -2.05 1.95
C ARG A 138 7.37 -1.52 3.34
N VAL A 139 7.92 -2.17 4.36
CA VAL A 139 7.74 -1.75 5.75
C VAL A 139 9.09 -1.69 6.43
N GLN A 140 9.36 -0.56 7.05
CA GLN A 140 10.51 -0.35 7.92
C GLN A 140 10.02 -0.11 9.35
N SER A 141 10.59 -0.84 10.29
CA SER A 141 10.22 -0.81 11.71
C SER A 141 11.38 -0.33 12.56
N TYR A 142 11.07 0.43 13.61
CA TYR A 142 12.08 1.04 14.48
C TYR A 142 12.08 0.43 15.87
N GLY A 143 13.30 0.08 16.36
CA GLY A 143 13.52 -0.45 17.70
C GLY A 143 12.62 -1.65 18.01
N ARG A 144 11.84 -1.53 19.08
CA ARG A 144 10.95 -2.60 19.59
C ARG A 144 9.82 -2.99 18.60
N ALA A 145 9.53 -2.16 17.61
CA ALA A 145 8.54 -2.47 16.58
C ALA A 145 8.97 -3.62 15.67
N LYS A 146 10.28 -3.83 15.44
CA LYS A 146 10.79 -4.89 14.53
C LYS A 146 10.27 -6.27 14.90
N ALA A 147 10.43 -6.68 16.15
CA ALA A 147 9.98 -7.99 16.63
C ALA A 147 8.45 -8.11 16.60
N LYS A 148 7.73 -7.06 17.05
CA LYS A 148 6.26 -7.03 17.09
C LYS A 148 5.66 -7.11 15.70
N PHE A 149 6.14 -6.30 14.77
CA PHE A 149 5.68 -6.31 13.40
C PHE A 149 6.07 -7.60 12.66
N GLY A 150 7.28 -8.12 12.87
CA GLY A 150 7.71 -9.39 12.29
C GLY A 150 6.82 -10.57 12.67
N SER A 151 6.43 -10.68 13.94
CA SER A 151 5.49 -11.70 14.42
C SER A 151 4.09 -11.51 13.83
N TYR A 152 3.59 -10.28 13.83
CA TYR A 152 2.31 -9.92 13.23
C TYR A 152 2.29 -10.21 11.72
N TRP A 153 3.37 -9.89 10.99
CA TRP A 153 3.47 -10.13 9.56
C TRP A 153 3.34 -11.60 9.19
N LYS A 154 3.93 -12.50 9.96
CA LYS A 154 3.80 -13.95 9.72
C LYS A 154 2.33 -14.39 9.71
N LEU A 155 1.51 -13.80 10.59
CA LEU A 155 0.09 -14.10 10.70
C LEU A 155 -0.71 -13.48 9.54
N ILE A 156 -0.45 -12.20 9.19
CA ILE A 156 -1.29 -11.47 8.23
C ILE A 156 -0.86 -11.62 6.78
N LYS A 157 0.35 -12.14 6.51
CA LYS A 157 0.91 -12.27 5.15
C LYS A 157 -0.07 -12.87 4.13
N PRO A 158 -0.77 -14.00 4.41
CA PRO A 158 -1.73 -14.58 3.46
C PRO A 158 -2.92 -13.66 3.19
N PHE A 159 -3.46 -13.01 4.22
CA PHE A 159 -4.57 -12.06 4.08
C PHE A 159 -4.16 -10.82 3.31
N SER A 160 -2.97 -10.30 3.58
CA SER A 160 -2.39 -9.18 2.85
C SER A 160 -2.23 -9.50 1.35
N ALA A 161 -1.80 -10.72 1.01
CA ALA A 161 -1.71 -11.20 -0.36
C ALA A 161 -3.08 -11.23 -1.06
N MET A 162 -4.11 -11.73 -0.37
CA MET A 162 -5.48 -11.79 -0.89
C MET A 162 -6.03 -10.39 -1.18
N ILE A 163 -5.87 -9.45 -0.23
CA ILE A 163 -6.31 -8.05 -0.40
C ILE A 163 -5.66 -7.42 -1.64
N ARG A 164 -4.34 -7.56 -1.79
CA ARG A 164 -3.63 -6.96 -2.94
C ARG A 164 -4.06 -7.55 -4.27
N ARG A 165 -4.24 -8.86 -4.33
CA ARG A 165 -4.74 -9.52 -5.55
C ARG A 165 -6.16 -9.07 -5.87
N GLU A 166 -7.04 -8.88 -4.86
CA GLU A 166 -8.38 -8.36 -5.07
C GLU A 166 -8.35 -6.94 -5.63
N VAL A 167 -7.53 -6.06 -5.05
CA VAL A 167 -7.36 -4.68 -5.52
C VAL A 167 -6.88 -4.65 -6.97
N LEU A 168 -5.82 -5.40 -7.30
CA LEU A 168 -5.30 -5.48 -8.67
C LEU A 168 -6.36 -6.00 -9.66
N ARG A 169 -7.13 -7.04 -9.30
CA ARG A 169 -8.21 -7.57 -10.15
C ARG A 169 -9.32 -6.55 -10.38
N LYS A 170 -9.67 -5.76 -9.37
CA LYS A 170 -10.68 -4.70 -9.51
C LYS A 170 -10.21 -3.56 -10.39
N ILE A 171 -8.93 -3.14 -10.25
CA ILE A 171 -8.34 -2.17 -11.15
C ILE A 171 -8.36 -2.71 -12.58
N LYS A 172 -7.93 -3.97 -12.80
CA LYS A 172 -7.98 -4.64 -14.09
C LYS A 172 -9.38 -4.59 -14.68
N LYS A 173 -10.37 -5.10 -13.96
CA LYS A 173 -11.77 -5.12 -14.41
C LYS A 173 -12.24 -3.72 -14.81
N LYS A 174 -12.05 -2.71 -13.94
CA LYS A 174 -12.45 -1.32 -14.22
C LYS A 174 -11.70 -0.72 -15.43
N SER A 175 -10.47 -1.17 -15.69
CA SER A 175 -9.67 -0.70 -16.82
C SER A 175 -10.04 -1.36 -18.15
N GLU A 176 -10.47 -2.63 -18.13
CA GLU A 176 -10.84 -3.40 -19.31
C GLU A 176 -12.32 -3.25 -19.66
N ASP A 177 -13.22 -3.22 -18.67
CA ASP A 177 -14.63 -2.88 -18.87
C ASP A 177 -14.70 -1.38 -19.28
N GLY A 178 -15.03 -1.11 -20.54
CA GLY A 178 -15.21 0.26 -21.03
C GLY A 178 -16.24 1.03 -20.20
N PHE A 179 -16.05 2.36 -20.10
CA PHE A 179 -17.12 3.25 -19.66
C PHE A 179 -18.30 3.15 -20.58
#